data_feb4a0834dafd5fd7140633d9c70aff6
#
_entry.id   feb4a0834dafd5fd7140633d9c70aff6
#
_cell.length_a   1.000
_cell.length_b   1.000
_cell.length_c   1.000
_cell.angle_alpha   90.00
_cell.angle_beta   90.00
_cell.angle_gamma   90.00
#
_symmetry.space_group_name_H-M   'P 1'
#
loop_
_entity.id
_entity.type
_entity.pdbx_description
1 polymer ?
#
loop_
_entity_poly.entity_id
_entity_poly.type
_entity_poly.pdbx_seq_one_letter_code
_entity_poly.pdbx_strand_id
1 'polypeptide(L)'
;DCWFLHAIEPIVEMYGRLAYSTLPLAADVLRNVKRLGFSDQAIGKLVGATDESIRAERKAHAIEPHFAQIDTMAGEFPADTNYLYATYHARKSDIAPSQRKKILILGSGTYRIGSSVEFDWCAVNAAQAASALGYETIMLNYNPETVSTDYDICDRLYFDEISLETVIELYEYERPDGVVVSMGGQIPNILAFRLAKAGVKV
;
A
#
# COMPACT_ATOMS: atom_id res chain seq x y z
N ASP A 1 4.47 -26.22 -12.52
CA ASP A 1 3.48 -26.00 -13.57
C ASP A 1 3.91 -24.83 -14.45
N CYS A 2 3.98 -25.05 -15.78
CA CYS A 2 4.40 -24.04 -16.76
C CYS A 2 3.49 -22.80 -16.76
N TRP A 3 2.24 -22.92 -16.37
CA TRP A 3 1.31 -21.79 -16.26
C TRP A 3 1.87 -20.66 -15.37
N PHE A 4 2.45 -21.01 -14.22
CA PHE A 4 3.07 -20.01 -13.33
C PHE A 4 4.30 -19.36 -13.95
N LEU A 5 5.09 -20.12 -14.72
CA LEU A 5 6.25 -19.59 -15.44
C LEU A 5 5.83 -18.60 -16.52
N HIS A 6 4.78 -18.91 -17.30
CA HIS A 6 4.23 -17.98 -18.28
C HIS A 6 3.64 -16.72 -17.65
N ALA A 7 3.09 -16.81 -16.43
CA ALA A 7 2.60 -15.63 -15.71
C ALA A 7 3.74 -14.71 -15.25
N ILE A 8 4.95 -15.24 -15.00
CA ILE A 8 6.14 -14.47 -14.60
C ILE A 8 6.88 -13.91 -15.82
N GLU A 9 6.79 -14.53 -16.99
CA GLU A 9 7.52 -14.15 -18.20
C GLU A 9 7.39 -12.65 -18.54
N PRO A 10 6.20 -12.02 -18.55
CA PRO A 10 6.06 -10.59 -18.83
C PRO A 10 6.81 -9.68 -17.84
N ILE A 11 6.96 -10.13 -16.57
CA ILE A 11 7.72 -9.40 -15.56
C ILE A 11 9.21 -9.45 -15.88
N VAL A 12 9.72 -10.64 -16.26
CA VAL A 12 11.14 -10.83 -16.63
C VAL A 12 11.47 -10.04 -17.92
N GLU A 13 10.60 -10.07 -18.92
CA GLU A 13 10.77 -9.28 -20.16
C GLU A 13 10.79 -7.78 -19.87
N MET A 14 9.87 -7.31 -19.02
CA MET A 14 9.81 -5.90 -18.65
C MET A 14 11.04 -5.48 -17.85
N TYR A 15 11.53 -6.33 -16.95
CA TYR A 15 12.78 -6.11 -16.23
C TYR A 15 13.93 -5.90 -17.20
N GLY A 16 14.07 -6.78 -18.19
CA GLY A 16 15.10 -6.67 -19.26
C GLY A 16 14.97 -5.36 -20.06
N ARG A 17 13.76 -4.95 -20.42
CA ARG A 17 13.52 -3.70 -21.13
C ARG A 17 13.91 -2.48 -20.32
N LEU A 18 13.51 -2.42 -19.04
CA LEU A 18 13.83 -1.31 -18.15
C LEU A 18 15.33 -1.15 -17.91
N ALA A 19 16.09 -2.26 -17.84
CA ALA A 19 17.54 -2.23 -17.64
C ALA A 19 18.31 -1.48 -18.76
N TYR A 20 17.70 -1.31 -19.93
CA TYR A 20 18.24 -0.55 -21.06
C TYR A 20 17.49 0.75 -21.34
N SER A 21 16.57 1.14 -20.45
CA SER A 21 15.78 2.37 -20.58
C SER A 21 16.36 3.49 -19.72
N THR A 22 16.05 4.72 -20.10
CA THR A 22 16.37 5.94 -19.34
C THR A 22 15.12 6.79 -19.21
N LEU A 23 15.10 7.72 -18.23
CA LEU A 23 14.04 8.70 -18.15
C LEU A 23 14.12 9.74 -19.28
N PRO A 24 12.98 10.30 -19.73
CA PRO A 24 11.62 9.97 -19.30
C PRO A 24 11.11 8.66 -19.92
N LEU A 25 10.26 7.93 -19.18
CA LEU A 25 9.55 6.76 -19.71
C LEU A 25 8.24 7.19 -20.39
N ALA A 26 7.89 6.55 -21.49
CA ALA A 26 6.58 6.79 -22.11
C ALA A 26 5.44 6.38 -21.15
N ALA A 27 4.35 7.15 -21.15
CA ALA A 27 3.25 6.97 -20.18
C ALA A 27 2.60 5.56 -20.25
N ASP A 28 2.50 4.98 -21.45
CA ASP A 28 1.98 3.62 -21.64
C ASP A 28 2.94 2.56 -21.05
N VAL A 29 4.25 2.74 -21.25
CA VAL A 29 5.28 1.88 -20.65
C VAL A 29 5.20 1.96 -19.13
N LEU A 30 5.20 3.16 -18.57
CA LEU A 30 5.15 3.38 -17.13
C LEU A 30 3.88 2.80 -16.50
N ARG A 31 2.73 2.97 -17.15
CA ARG A 31 1.46 2.35 -16.71
C ARG A 31 1.53 0.83 -16.74
N ASN A 32 2.09 0.25 -17.80
CA ASN A 32 2.23 -1.21 -17.90
C ASN A 32 3.19 -1.76 -16.82
N VAL A 33 4.30 -1.08 -16.60
CA VAL A 33 5.28 -1.44 -15.54
C VAL A 33 4.61 -1.44 -14.17
N LYS A 34 3.79 -0.43 -13.85
CA LYS A 34 3.05 -0.40 -12.58
C LYS A 34 2.03 -1.54 -12.48
N ARG A 35 1.35 -1.87 -13.57
CA ARG A 35 0.41 -3.01 -13.62
C ARG A 35 1.10 -4.37 -13.43
N LEU A 36 2.36 -4.49 -13.86
CA LEU A 36 3.17 -5.68 -13.62
C LEU A 36 3.72 -5.76 -12.19
N GLY A 37 3.44 -4.77 -11.33
CA GLY A 37 3.79 -4.80 -9.92
C GLY A 37 5.16 -4.21 -9.58
N PHE A 38 5.84 -3.52 -10.50
CA PHE A 38 7.09 -2.84 -10.18
C PHE A 38 6.85 -1.63 -9.27
N SER A 39 7.56 -1.57 -8.15
CA SER A 39 7.57 -0.39 -7.30
C SER A 39 8.36 0.76 -7.94
N ASP A 40 8.09 2.00 -7.55
CA ASP A 40 8.86 3.17 -8.01
C ASP A 40 10.35 2.99 -7.70
N GLN A 41 10.68 2.38 -6.55
CA GLN A 41 12.05 2.06 -6.20
C GLN A 41 12.69 1.03 -7.16
N ALA A 42 11.94 -0.02 -7.54
CA ALA A 42 12.45 -1.03 -8.47
C ALA A 42 12.68 -0.44 -9.87
N ILE A 43 11.75 0.38 -10.35
CA ILE A 43 11.89 1.09 -11.62
C ILE A 43 13.11 2.02 -11.55
N GLY A 44 13.21 2.84 -10.51
CA GLY A 44 14.32 3.77 -10.34
C GLY A 44 15.69 3.10 -10.37
N LYS A 45 15.85 1.96 -9.68
CA LYS A 45 17.07 1.17 -9.70
C LYS A 45 17.46 0.70 -11.11
N LEU A 46 16.48 0.34 -11.92
CA LEU A 46 16.74 -0.17 -13.29
C LEU A 46 17.08 0.95 -14.27
N VAL A 47 16.45 2.10 -14.16
CA VAL A 47 16.67 3.23 -15.08
C VAL A 47 17.69 4.26 -14.57
N GLY A 48 18.31 4.01 -13.41
CA GLY A 48 19.32 4.91 -12.82
C GLY A 48 18.74 6.19 -12.22
N ALA A 49 17.53 6.13 -11.65
CA ALA A 49 16.81 7.25 -11.04
C ALA A 49 16.39 6.97 -9.59
N THR A 50 15.88 7.99 -8.91
CA THR A 50 15.31 7.83 -7.55
C THR A 50 13.83 7.46 -7.63
N ASP A 51 13.31 6.83 -6.58
CA ASP A 51 11.88 6.54 -6.45
C ASP A 51 11.02 7.82 -6.45
N GLU A 52 11.51 8.92 -5.88
CA GLU A 52 10.82 10.21 -5.93
C GLU A 52 10.70 10.74 -7.38
N SER A 53 11.74 10.55 -8.21
CA SER A 53 11.71 10.94 -9.63
C SER A 53 10.67 10.13 -10.42
N ILE A 54 10.63 8.81 -10.19
CA ILE A 54 9.64 7.91 -10.82
C ILE A 54 8.22 8.31 -10.38
N ARG A 55 8.03 8.56 -9.09
CA ARG A 55 6.75 9.02 -8.56
C ARG A 55 6.30 10.34 -9.19
N ALA A 56 7.20 11.30 -9.33
CA ALA A 56 6.90 12.59 -9.96
C ALA A 56 6.47 12.39 -11.42
N GLU A 57 7.16 11.53 -12.17
CA GLU A 57 6.83 11.21 -13.55
C GLU A 57 5.48 10.49 -13.67
N ARG A 58 5.17 9.52 -12.79
CA ARG A 58 3.86 8.89 -12.74
C ARG A 58 2.74 9.91 -12.54
N LYS A 59 2.90 10.80 -11.57
CA LYS A 59 1.89 11.83 -11.27
C LYS A 59 1.70 12.80 -12.42
N ALA A 60 2.78 13.18 -13.13
CA ALA A 60 2.69 14.02 -14.32
C ALA A 60 1.87 13.37 -15.44
N HIS A 61 1.82 12.04 -15.50
CA HIS A 61 1.03 11.25 -16.42
C HIS A 61 -0.33 10.77 -15.88
N ALA A 62 -0.73 11.25 -14.69
CA ALA A 62 -1.93 10.78 -13.99
C ALA A 62 -1.98 9.24 -13.86
N ILE A 63 -0.84 8.63 -13.52
CA ILE A 63 -0.71 7.20 -13.23
C ILE A 63 -0.68 7.02 -11.72
N GLU A 64 -1.84 6.74 -11.15
CA GLU A 64 -2.06 6.57 -9.72
C GLU A 64 -2.77 5.25 -9.45
N PRO A 65 -2.57 4.63 -8.29
CA PRO A 65 -3.36 3.47 -7.91
C PRO A 65 -4.79 3.88 -7.59
N HIS A 66 -5.71 2.97 -7.79
CA HIS A 66 -7.09 3.07 -7.32
C HIS A 66 -7.30 2.12 -6.15
N PHE A 67 -8.20 2.47 -5.25
CA PHE A 67 -8.49 1.69 -4.05
C PHE A 67 -9.80 0.93 -4.25
N ALA A 68 -9.70 -0.39 -4.18
CA ALA A 68 -10.81 -1.29 -4.45
C ALA A 68 -11.18 -2.09 -3.20
N GLN A 69 -12.44 -2.48 -3.11
CA GLN A 69 -12.94 -3.36 -2.07
C GLN A 69 -12.75 -4.82 -2.47
N ILE A 70 -12.34 -5.66 -1.52
CA ILE A 70 -12.24 -7.10 -1.76
C ILE A 70 -13.64 -7.68 -1.80
N ASP A 71 -14.00 -8.28 -2.95
CA ASP A 71 -15.24 -9.00 -3.12
C ASP A 71 -15.15 -10.39 -2.47
N THR A 72 -15.81 -10.54 -1.32
CA THR A 72 -15.90 -11.81 -0.59
C THR A 72 -17.13 -12.64 -0.97
N MET A 73 -17.96 -12.14 -1.91
CA MET A 73 -19.24 -12.72 -2.29
C MET A 73 -19.27 -13.25 -3.74
N ALA A 74 -18.09 -13.34 -4.39
CA ALA A 74 -17.92 -13.84 -5.76
C ALA A 74 -18.82 -13.11 -6.81
N GLY A 75 -19.15 -11.84 -6.57
CA GLY A 75 -20.03 -11.07 -7.44
C GLY A 75 -21.51 -11.45 -7.38
N GLU A 76 -21.90 -12.40 -6.55
CA GLU A 76 -23.32 -12.82 -6.42
C GLU A 76 -24.14 -11.82 -5.59
N PHE A 77 -23.53 -11.20 -4.60
CA PHE A 77 -24.12 -10.16 -3.76
C PHE A 77 -23.13 -9.03 -3.55
N PRO A 78 -23.57 -7.80 -3.20
CA PRO A 78 -22.67 -6.73 -2.79
C PRO A 78 -21.82 -7.18 -1.59
N ALA A 79 -20.50 -7.01 -1.69
CA ALA A 79 -19.60 -7.25 -0.56
C ALA A 79 -19.75 -6.10 0.44
N ASP A 80 -20.01 -6.43 1.70
CA ASP A 80 -20.11 -5.50 2.81
C ASP A 80 -18.93 -5.74 3.78
N THR A 81 -17.72 -5.52 3.28
CA THR A 81 -16.48 -5.69 4.04
C THR A 81 -15.70 -4.39 4.09
N ASN A 82 -14.88 -4.23 5.12
CA ASN A 82 -13.92 -3.13 5.23
C ASN A 82 -12.55 -3.47 4.63
N TYR A 83 -12.45 -4.57 3.87
CA TYR A 83 -11.22 -5.08 3.24
C TYR A 83 -10.95 -4.39 1.91
N LEU A 84 -9.83 -3.70 1.85
CA LEU A 84 -9.46 -2.82 0.74
C LEU A 84 -8.04 -3.14 0.25
N TYR A 85 -7.75 -2.78 -0.99
CA TYR A 85 -6.41 -2.91 -1.56
C TYR A 85 -6.15 -1.85 -2.63
N ALA A 86 -4.88 -1.56 -2.91
CA ALA A 86 -4.50 -0.66 -4.00
C ALA A 86 -4.23 -1.44 -5.29
N THR A 87 -4.61 -0.86 -6.44
CA THR A 87 -4.39 -1.48 -7.74
C THR A 87 -4.22 -0.47 -8.87
N TYR A 88 -3.32 -0.76 -9.81
CA TYR A 88 -3.19 -0.02 -11.07
C TYR A 88 -4.05 -0.59 -12.21
N HIS A 89 -4.82 -1.66 -11.96
CA HIS A 89 -5.69 -2.28 -12.95
C HIS A 89 -7.09 -1.67 -12.99
N ALA A 90 -7.55 -1.04 -11.93
CA ALA A 90 -8.84 -0.37 -11.88
C ALA A 90 -8.83 0.97 -12.65
N ARG A 91 -10.01 1.46 -13.00
CA ARG A 91 -10.21 2.77 -13.64
C ARG A 91 -10.68 3.85 -12.68
N LYS A 92 -11.19 3.44 -11.52
CA LYS A 92 -11.67 4.30 -10.43
C LYS A 92 -11.58 3.52 -9.13
N SER A 93 -11.58 4.24 -8.01
CA SER A 93 -11.73 3.62 -6.69
C SER A 93 -13.18 3.25 -6.42
N ASP A 94 -13.40 2.13 -5.73
CA ASP A 94 -14.75 1.66 -5.36
C ASP A 94 -15.30 2.41 -4.16
N ILE A 95 -14.42 2.90 -3.30
CA ILE A 95 -14.76 3.61 -2.07
C ILE A 95 -14.27 5.06 -2.14
N ALA A 96 -14.95 5.93 -1.43
CA ALA A 96 -14.50 7.31 -1.21
C ALA A 96 -13.91 7.46 0.19
N PRO A 97 -12.89 8.33 0.38
CA PRO A 97 -12.41 8.70 1.70
C PRO A 97 -13.52 9.36 2.52
N SER A 98 -13.62 9.03 3.79
CA SER A 98 -14.57 9.69 4.69
C SER A 98 -14.10 11.10 5.06
N GLN A 99 -15.00 11.91 5.64
CA GLN A 99 -14.68 13.25 6.16
C GLN A 99 -14.43 13.25 7.68
N ARG A 100 -14.44 12.07 8.32
CA ARG A 100 -14.17 11.94 9.75
C ARG A 100 -12.68 12.18 10.04
N LYS A 101 -12.35 12.54 11.27
CA LYS A 101 -10.96 12.52 11.75
C LYS A 101 -10.45 11.10 11.70
N LYS A 102 -9.26 10.88 11.16
CA LYS A 102 -8.72 9.55 10.88
C LYS A 102 -7.28 9.39 11.35
N ILE A 103 -6.95 8.18 11.77
CA ILE A 103 -5.57 7.78 12.05
C ILE A 103 -5.24 6.55 11.20
N LEU A 104 -4.11 6.62 10.50
CA LEU A 104 -3.54 5.47 9.78
C LEU A 104 -2.53 4.75 10.68
N ILE A 105 -2.71 3.46 10.87
CA ILE A 105 -1.84 2.61 11.69
C ILE A 105 -1.14 1.62 10.77
N LEU A 106 0.19 1.60 10.81
CA LEU A 106 0.98 0.65 10.05
C LEU A 106 1.19 -0.61 10.89
N GLY A 107 0.73 -1.74 10.37
CA GLY A 107 0.87 -3.05 10.99
C GLY A 107 2.28 -3.64 10.87
N SER A 108 2.44 -4.88 11.30
CA SER A 108 3.75 -5.56 11.35
C SER A 108 4.17 -6.22 10.04
N GLY A 109 3.25 -6.38 9.11
CA GLY A 109 3.48 -7.16 7.89
C GLY A 109 3.55 -8.67 8.15
N THR A 110 4.16 -9.41 7.24
CA THR A 110 4.34 -10.87 7.38
C THR A 110 5.33 -11.23 8.48
N TYR A 111 5.01 -12.27 9.23
CA TYR A 111 5.91 -12.83 10.24
C TYR A 111 7.18 -13.40 9.62
N ARG A 112 8.30 -13.10 10.24
CA ARG A 112 9.64 -13.55 9.85
C ARG A 112 10.54 -13.56 11.07
N ILE A 113 11.74 -14.09 10.96
CA ILE A 113 12.76 -14.02 12.02
C ILE A 113 12.97 -12.53 12.39
N GLY A 114 12.81 -12.20 13.67
CA GLY A 114 12.89 -10.83 14.19
C GLY A 114 11.58 -10.04 14.14
N SER A 115 10.49 -10.64 13.67
CA SER A 115 9.12 -10.14 13.80
C SER A 115 8.34 -11.04 14.75
N SER A 116 7.47 -10.46 15.58
CA SER A 116 6.70 -11.23 16.55
C SER A 116 5.28 -10.72 16.70
N VAL A 117 4.42 -11.55 17.29
CA VAL A 117 2.99 -11.27 17.48
C VAL A 117 2.72 -10.06 18.40
N GLU A 118 3.69 -9.66 19.22
CA GLU A 118 3.56 -8.46 20.07
C GLU A 118 3.34 -7.20 19.24
N PHE A 119 3.92 -7.10 18.05
CA PHE A 119 3.74 -5.94 17.19
C PHE A 119 2.32 -5.88 16.64
N ASP A 120 1.71 -7.02 16.35
CA ASP A 120 0.31 -7.06 15.97
C ASP A 120 -0.60 -6.65 17.13
N TRP A 121 -0.33 -7.16 18.32
CA TRP A 121 -1.02 -6.75 19.55
C TRP A 121 -0.91 -5.25 19.80
N CYS A 122 0.25 -4.65 19.60
CA CYS A 122 0.45 -3.21 19.72
C CYS A 122 -0.39 -2.43 18.68
N ALA A 123 -0.48 -2.92 17.45
CA ALA A 123 -1.29 -2.29 16.40
C ALA A 123 -2.80 -2.36 16.74
N VAL A 124 -3.29 -3.49 17.24
CA VAL A 124 -4.67 -3.66 17.73
C VAL A 124 -4.98 -2.66 18.85
N ASN A 125 -4.12 -2.58 19.87
CA ASN A 125 -4.33 -1.64 20.97
C ASN A 125 -4.31 -0.18 20.51
N ALA A 126 -3.45 0.17 19.55
CA ALA A 126 -3.43 1.51 18.96
C ALA A 126 -4.74 1.83 18.21
N ALA A 127 -5.29 0.88 17.46
CA ALA A 127 -6.57 1.03 16.78
C ALA A 127 -7.71 1.23 17.79
N GLN A 128 -7.80 0.40 18.82
CA GLN A 128 -8.82 0.51 19.87
C GLN A 128 -8.72 1.84 20.62
N ALA A 129 -7.50 2.28 20.97
CA ALA A 129 -7.29 3.56 21.64
C ALA A 129 -7.70 4.75 20.76
N ALA A 130 -7.35 4.73 19.46
CA ALA A 130 -7.75 5.77 18.54
C ALA A 130 -9.27 5.81 18.34
N SER A 131 -9.91 4.65 18.21
CA SER A 131 -11.38 4.53 18.12
C SER A 131 -12.07 5.07 19.37
N ALA A 132 -11.56 4.76 20.58
CA ALA A 132 -12.08 5.28 21.83
C ALA A 132 -11.97 6.82 21.93
N LEU A 133 -11.02 7.43 21.24
CA LEU A 133 -10.86 8.88 21.11
C LEU A 133 -11.71 9.50 19.98
N GLY A 134 -12.52 8.71 19.30
CA GLY A 134 -13.45 9.16 18.25
C GLY A 134 -12.82 9.30 16.85
N TYR A 135 -11.62 8.76 16.62
CA TYR A 135 -11.04 8.68 15.29
C TYR A 135 -11.60 7.49 14.51
N GLU A 136 -11.79 7.66 13.22
CA GLU A 136 -11.89 6.56 12.28
C GLU A 136 -10.52 5.91 12.13
N THR A 137 -10.46 4.61 12.27
CA THR A 137 -9.20 3.86 12.27
C THR A 137 -8.96 3.20 10.93
N ILE A 138 -7.77 3.42 10.40
CA ILE A 138 -7.31 2.81 9.16
C ILE A 138 -6.11 1.94 9.49
N MET A 139 -6.16 0.66 9.14
CA MET A 139 -5.03 -0.27 9.27
C MET A 139 -4.45 -0.55 7.89
N LEU A 140 -3.12 -0.49 7.77
CA LEU A 140 -2.38 -1.02 6.61
C LEU A 140 -1.56 -2.21 7.07
N ASN A 141 -1.87 -3.39 6.57
CA ASN A 141 -1.09 -4.60 6.81
C ASN A 141 -1.19 -5.52 5.59
N TYR A 142 -0.18 -6.35 5.34
CA TYR A 142 -0.22 -7.34 4.26
C TYR A 142 -0.22 -8.80 4.77
N ASN A 143 -0.30 -9.00 6.07
CA ASN A 143 -0.56 -10.31 6.65
C ASN A 143 -2.07 -10.46 6.86
N PRO A 144 -2.77 -11.34 6.10
CA PRO A 144 -4.21 -11.49 6.22
C PRO A 144 -4.64 -12.39 7.39
N GLU A 145 -3.70 -13.02 8.08
CA GLU A 145 -3.98 -14.02 9.13
C GLU A 145 -3.47 -13.56 10.49
N THR A 146 -3.86 -12.36 10.89
CA THR A 146 -3.47 -11.82 12.21
C THR A 146 -4.59 -10.96 12.78
N VAL A 147 -4.61 -10.75 14.11
CA VAL A 147 -5.72 -10.08 14.80
C VAL A 147 -5.94 -8.64 14.31
N SER A 148 -4.88 -7.89 13.98
CA SER A 148 -5.03 -6.53 13.45
C SER A 148 -5.74 -6.46 12.10
N THR A 149 -5.89 -7.59 11.42
CA THR A 149 -6.58 -7.72 10.13
C THR A 149 -7.94 -8.42 10.25
N ASP A 150 -8.45 -8.59 11.45
CA ASP A 150 -9.84 -9.00 11.65
C ASP A 150 -10.80 -7.85 11.33
N TYR A 151 -11.96 -8.18 10.76
CA TYR A 151 -12.92 -7.21 10.22
C TYR A 151 -13.49 -6.21 11.25
N ASP A 152 -13.42 -6.54 12.53
CA ASP A 152 -14.01 -5.77 13.64
C ASP A 152 -12.96 -4.94 14.42
N ILE A 153 -11.70 -4.94 14.01
CA ILE A 153 -10.61 -4.22 14.71
C ILE A 153 -10.49 -2.76 14.27
N CYS A 154 -10.76 -2.46 13.02
CA CYS A 154 -10.65 -1.10 12.48
C CYS A 154 -11.78 -0.79 11.50
N ASP A 155 -12.02 0.51 11.23
CA ASP A 155 -13.07 0.93 10.30
C ASP A 155 -12.71 0.63 8.84
N ARG A 156 -11.41 0.71 8.49
CA ARG A 156 -10.88 0.45 7.14
C ARG A 156 -9.60 -0.36 7.23
N LEU A 157 -9.51 -1.42 6.44
CA LEU A 157 -8.37 -2.33 6.43
C LEU A 157 -7.82 -2.45 5.01
N TYR A 158 -6.60 -1.94 4.80
CA TYR A 158 -5.89 -2.05 3.54
C TYR A 158 -4.91 -3.21 3.59
N PHE A 159 -5.10 -4.17 2.69
CA PHE A 159 -4.16 -5.25 2.43
C PHE A 159 -3.19 -4.84 1.34
N ASP A 160 -2.00 -4.41 1.74
CA ASP A 160 -0.95 -4.03 0.81
C ASP A 160 0.43 -4.07 1.49
N GLU A 161 1.49 -3.99 0.70
CA GLU A 161 2.84 -3.91 1.21
C GLU A 161 3.05 -2.62 2.03
N ILE A 162 3.68 -2.73 3.19
CA ILE A 162 4.07 -1.58 4.00
C ILE A 162 5.37 -1.00 3.42
N SER A 163 5.26 -0.30 2.29
CA SER A 163 6.34 0.39 1.60
C SER A 163 6.16 1.90 1.68
N LEU A 164 7.22 2.66 1.38
CA LEU A 164 7.13 4.11 1.32
C LEU A 164 6.09 4.55 0.28
N GLU A 165 6.11 3.94 -0.88
CA GLU A 165 5.18 4.23 -1.98
C GLU A 165 3.74 4.02 -1.53
N THR A 166 3.41 2.83 -1.03
CA THR A 166 2.05 2.49 -0.60
C THR A 166 1.54 3.41 0.49
N VAL A 167 2.38 3.69 1.51
CA VAL A 167 1.97 4.56 2.62
C VAL A 167 1.69 5.98 2.15
N ILE A 168 2.51 6.54 1.25
CA ILE A 168 2.28 7.89 0.72
C ILE A 168 1.02 7.94 -0.16
N GLU A 169 0.81 6.96 -1.04
CA GLU A 169 -0.40 6.90 -1.87
C GLU A 169 -1.67 6.79 -1.01
N LEU A 170 -1.64 5.95 0.01
CA LEU A 170 -2.76 5.81 0.94
C LEU A 170 -2.97 7.07 1.79
N TYR A 171 -1.89 7.70 2.26
CA TYR A 171 -1.95 8.94 3.01
C TYR A 171 -2.58 10.09 2.20
N GLU A 172 -2.20 10.24 0.93
CA GLU A 172 -2.76 11.25 0.04
C GLU A 172 -4.22 10.97 -0.31
N TYR A 173 -4.60 9.70 -0.45
CA TYR A 173 -5.97 9.30 -0.73
C TYR A 173 -6.88 9.50 0.49
N GLU A 174 -6.52 8.91 1.61
CA GLU A 174 -7.35 8.93 2.83
C GLU A 174 -7.27 10.25 3.60
N ARG A 175 -6.14 10.95 3.52
CA ARG A 175 -5.87 12.21 4.26
C ARG A 175 -6.06 12.07 5.76
N PRO A 176 -5.40 11.12 6.42
CA PRO A 176 -5.50 10.97 7.87
C PRO A 176 -4.85 12.14 8.60
N ASP A 177 -5.26 12.39 9.83
CA ASP A 177 -4.67 13.41 10.70
C ASP A 177 -3.25 13.07 11.13
N GLY A 178 -2.89 11.78 11.13
CA GLY A 178 -1.56 11.30 11.43
C GLY A 178 -1.36 9.82 11.07
N VAL A 179 -0.10 9.38 11.08
CA VAL A 179 0.30 7.99 10.81
C VAL A 179 1.07 7.44 12.01
N VAL A 180 0.62 6.32 12.55
CA VAL A 180 1.30 5.60 13.63
C VAL A 180 2.27 4.60 13.02
N VAL A 181 3.57 4.83 13.20
CA VAL A 181 4.66 4.05 12.59
C VAL A 181 5.41 3.15 13.59
N SER A 182 5.13 3.25 14.88
CA SER A 182 5.90 2.57 15.93
C SER A 182 5.30 1.23 16.36
N MET A 183 4.05 0.95 16.06
CA MET A 183 3.33 -0.23 16.59
C MET A 183 3.65 -1.50 15.80
N GLY A 184 3.89 -1.41 14.50
CA GLY A 184 4.18 -2.55 13.62
C GLY A 184 5.62 -3.07 13.66
N GLY A 185 6.45 -2.60 14.58
CA GLY A 185 7.84 -3.02 14.72
C GLY A 185 8.79 -2.33 13.74
N GLN A 186 9.78 -3.07 13.24
CA GLN A 186 10.87 -2.49 12.45
C GLN A 186 10.45 -1.99 11.07
N ILE A 187 9.52 -2.67 10.39
CA ILE A 187 9.11 -2.32 9.01
C ILE A 187 8.56 -0.90 8.94
N PRO A 188 7.50 -0.54 9.67
CA PRO A 188 6.99 0.83 9.64
C PRO A 188 7.95 1.83 10.28
N ASN A 189 8.70 1.44 11.30
CA ASN A 189 9.63 2.34 11.97
C ASN A 189 10.77 2.81 11.07
N ILE A 190 11.31 1.95 10.20
CA ILE A 190 12.33 2.32 9.21
C ILE A 190 11.81 3.37 8.22
N LEU A 191 10.51 3.38 7.94
CA LEU A 191 9.90 4.34 7.02
C LEU A 191 9.70 5.72 7.64
N ALA A 192 9.68 5.84 8.98
CA ALA A 192 9.28 7.07 9.69
C ALA A 192 10.00 8.33 9.20
N PHE A 193 11.33 8.28 9.07
CA PHE A 193 12.13 9.41 8.62
C PHE A 193 11.79 9.82 7.17
N ARG A 194 11.66 8.84 6.27
CA ARG A 194 11.34 9.12 4.87
C ARG A 194 9.91 9.62 4.70
N LEU A 195 8.97 9.11 5.47
CA LEU A 195 7.59 9.59 5.52
C LEU A 195 7.51 11.03 6.01
N ALA A 196 8.18 11.35 7.11
CA ALA A 196 8.24 12.72 7.63
C ALA A 196 8.88 13.70 6.60
N LYS A 197 9.97 13.28 5.92
CA LYS A 197 10.60 14.06 4.85
C LYS A 197 9.66 14.28 3.65
N ALA A 198 8.77 13.33 3.37
CA ALA A 198 7.75 13.44 2.33
C ALA A 198 6.51 14.26 2.76
N GLY A 199 6.50 14.83 3.98
CA GLY A 199 5.42 15.66 4.48
C GLY A 199 4.27 14.89 5.16
N VAL A 200 4.45 13.57 5.38
CA VAL A 200 3.51 12.78 6.15
C VAL A 200 3.64 13.12 7.64
N LYS A 201 2.51 13.31 8.31
CA LYS A 201 2.47 13.53 9.77
C LYS A 201 2.64 12.18 10.48
N VAL A 202 3.81 11.91 11.01
CA VAL A 202 4.12 10.71 11.80
C VAL A 202 4.22 11.05 13.28
#